data_affa4420a39097c285fe4991351d7a00
#
_entry.id   affa4420a39097c285fe4991351d7a00
#
_cell.length_a   1.000
_cell.length_b   1.000
_cell.length_c   1.000
_cell.angle_alpha   90.00
_cell.angle_beta   90.00
_cell.angle_gamma   90.00
#
_symmetry.space_group_name_H-M   'P 1'
#
loop_
_entity.id
_entity.type
_entity.pdbx_description
1 polymer ?
#
loop_
_entity_poly.entity_id
_entity_poly.type
_entity_poly.pdbx_seq_one_letter_code
_entity_poly.pdbx_strand_id
1 'polypeptide(L)'
;MNLNNMNNELNFVYKENKCCLACGCNNLKIILDLGDQPLANNYHNNEKQEKYPLKLNLCNVCYHLQLSHIVNPDLMFKHYLYVSGTSQTLKDYFDFFSKKTLEYTPNARTVLDIACNDGTQLDSYKILGLETYGIDPAKNLYKDSVNKGHNIICDYFNESTIYNFSNKKFDIITAQNVLAHTEYAKNFLESCKLIMKEDSILFVQTSQSNMIENNEFDTIYHEHVSFFNTNSMKNLVERSGLVLNDVFKTDIHGGSYVFVITKKQLKLESNNVLEQLQIEKQNGLYDVTTYLNYALKCYNSAISLKTQIQELKNKDYIMIGYGAAAKGNTLLNFSNIFLDKIIDDNPLKQNLFTPGMNIPIVNSDILLTINVNHKIAFIPLAWNFYKEIKERIKKKRNNNNDLFVKYFPTINIER
;
A
#
# COMPACT_ATOMS: atom_id res chain seq x y z
N MET A 1 -6.76 18.27 -26.12
CA MET A 1 -6.44 19.11 -24.93
C MET A 1 -5.04 19.67 -25.12
N ASN A 2 -4.83 20.98 -24.90
CA ASN A 2 -3.56 21.65 -25.18
C ASN A 2 -2.46 21.15 -24.22
N LEU A 3 -1.30 20.81 -24.74
CA LEU A 3 -0.06 20.46 -24.01
C LEU A 3 0.33 21.49 -22.92
N ASN A 4 -0.10 22.75 -23.07
CA ASN A 4 0.11 23.81 -22.09
C ASN A 4 -0.75 23.65 -20.81
N ASN A 5 -1.85 22.89 -20.83
CA ASN A 5 -2.65 22.65 -19.63
C ASN A 5 -2.06 21.51 -18.76
N MET A 6 -1.35 20.55 -19.35
CA MET A 6 -0.70 19.49 -18.56
C MET A 6 0.50 20.00 -17.75
N ASN A 7 1.26 20.97 -18.27
CA ASN A 7 2.41 21.55 -17.56
C ASN A 7 2.02 22.47 -16.39
N ASN A 8 0.81 23.03 -16.39
CA ASN A 8 0.32 23.86 -15.26
C ASN A 8 -0.31 23.04 -14.13
N GLU A 9 -0.68 21.77 -14.34
CA GLU A 9 -1.26 20.91 -13.30
C GLU A 9 -0.20 20.31 -12.36
N LEU A 10 1.08 20.29 -12.72
CA LEU A 10 2.16 19.69 -11.92
C LEU A 10 2.84 20.66 -10.93
N ASN A 11 2.47 21.94 -10.91
CA ASN A 11 3.09 22.96 -10.05
C ASN A 11 2.40 23.12 -8.68
N PHE A 12 1.80 22.07 -8.12
CA PHE A 12 1.25 22.11 -6.76
C PHE A 12 2.11 21.30 -5.80
N VAL A 13 2.18 21.71 -4.55
CA VAL A 13 2.77 20.92 -3.46
C VAL A 13 1.72 19.90 -2.96
N TYR A 14 0.50 20.38 -2.71
CA TYR A 14 -0.69 19.57 -2.47
C TYR A 14 -1.96 20.32 -2.90
N LYS A 15 -3.04 19.60 -3.16
CA LYS A 15 -4.34 20.14 -3.56
C LYS A 15 -5.49 19.37 -2.93
N GLU A 16 -6.64 20.03 -2.76
CA GLU A 16 -7.87 19.39 -2.29
C GLU A 16 -8.50 18.51 -3.37
N ASN A 17 -8.96 17.34 -2.97
CA ASN A 17 -9.67 16.39 -3.83
C ASN A 17 -11.18 16.57 -3.69
N LYS A 18 -11.80 17.22 -4.66
CA LYS A 18 -13.21 17.68 -4.60
C LYS A 18 -14.24 16.67 -5.13
N CYS A 19 -13.77 15.65 -5.85
CA CYS A 19 -14.63 14.64 -6.46
C CYS A 19 -14.21 13.23 -6.07
N CYS A 20 -15.15 12.30 -6.07
CA CYS A 20 -14.87 10.89 -5.89
C CYS A 20 -14.04 10.32 -7.04
N LEU A 21 -12.87 9.77 -6.73
CA LEU A 21 -11.95 9.19 -7.72
C LEU A 21 -12.53 7.95 -8.39
N ALA A 22 -13.45 7.25 -7.72
CA ALA A 22 -14.12 6.08 -8.28
C ALA A 22 -15.33 6.47 -9.14
N CYS A 23 -16.39 7.06 -8.59
CA CYS A 23 -17.62 7.35 -9.32
C CYS A 23 -17.73 8.76 -9.92
N GLY A 24 -16.83 9.69 -9.54
CA GLY A 24 -16.78 11.06 -10.08
C GLY A 24 -17.77 12.05 -9.46
N CYS A 25 -18.58 11.63 -8.47
CA CYS A 25 -19.50 12.55 -7.81
C CYS A 25 -18.75 13.48 -6.83
N ASN A 26 -19.38 14.57 -6.44
CA ASN A 26 -18.84 15.55 -5.47
C ASN A 26 -19.47 15.41 -4.06
N ASN A 27 -20.21 14.33 -3.79
CA ASN A 27 -20.83 14.08 -2.49
C ASN A 27 -19.86 13.34 -1.56
N LEU A 28 -18.87 14.07 -1.06
CA LEU A 28 -17.82 13.57 -0.17
C LEU A 28 -18.04 14.06 1.26
N LYS A 29 -17.75 13.21 2.24
CA LYS A 29 -17.80 13.53 3.66
C LYS A 29 -16.49 13.12 4.34
N ILE A 30 -15.83 14.04 5.03
CA ILE A 30 -14.69 13.71 5.89
C ILE A 30 -15.19 12.82 7.02
N ILE A 31 -14.59 11.65 7.19
CA ILE A 31 -14.92 10.69 8.24
C ILE A 31 -13.81 10.55 9.29
N LEU A 32 -12.55 10.73 8.91
CA LEU A 32 -11.40 10.63 9.82
C LEU A 32 -10.40 11.72 9.48
N ASP A 33 -9.92 12.44 10.51
CA ASP A 33 -8.88 13.46 10.41
C ASP A 33 -7.67 13.02 11.22
N LEU A 34 -6.56 12.70 10.55
CA LEU A 34 -5.31 12.30 11.19
C LEU A 34 -4.37 13.50 11.45
N GLY A 35 -4.87 14.72 11.21
CA GLY A 35 -4.09 15.97 11.32
C GLY A 35 -3.10 16.17 10.16
N ASP A 36 -2.22 17.15 10.35
CA ASP A 36 -1.14 17.38 9.39
C ASP A 36 0.03 16.44 9.71
N GLN A 37 0.42 15.60 8.76
CA GLN A 37 1.49 14.63 8.92
C GLN A 37 2.59 14.78 7.87
N PRO A 38 3.83 14.40 8.19
CA PRO A 38 4.91 14.31 7.20
C PRO A 38 4.64 13.16 6.23
N LEU A 39 5.31 13.16 5.08
CA LEU A 39 5.29 12.01 4.17
C LEU A 39 5.88 10.78 4.87
N ALA A 40 5.13 9.68 4.88
CA ALA A 40 5.42 8.52 5.73
C ALA A 40 6.73 7.79 5.38
N ASN A 41 7.24 7.92 4.15
CA ASN A 41 8.51 7.33 3.70
C ASN A 41 9.65 8.36 3.56
N ASN A 42 9.45 9.61 4.03
CA ASN A 42 10.47 10.66 3.93
C ASN A 42 11.47 10.57 5.10
N TYR A 43 12.26 9.49 5.17
CA TYR A 43 13.33 9.32 6.15
C TYR A 43 14.44 10.36 5.91
N HIS A 44 15.07 10.88 6.96
CA HIS A 44 15.93 12.05 6.86
C HIS A 44 17.10 12.05 7.85
N ASN A 45 18.07 12.96 7.65
CA ASN A 45 19.23 13.17 8.52
C ASN A 45 18.98 14.28 9.56
N ASN A 46 17.86 14.21 10.31
CA ASN A 46 17.48 15.19 11.33
C ASN A 46 17.09 16.58 10.77
N GLU A 47 16.51 16.63 9.58
CA GLU A 47 16.02 17.86 8.95
C GLU A 47 14.57 18.13 9.34
N LYS A 48 14.15 19.40 9.27
CA LYS A 48 12.75 19.77 9.46
C LYS A 48 11.89 19.20 8.34
N GLN A 49 10.82 18.50 8.73
CA GLN A 49 9.91 17.89 7.78
C GLN A 49 8.67 18.75 7.54
N GLU A 50 8.33 18.94 6.28
CA GLU A 50 7.04 19.52 5.89
C GLU A 50 5.90 18.54 6.21
N LYS A 51 4.73 19.09 6.58
CA LYS A 51 3.54 18.33 6.91
C LYS A 51 2.39 18.74 6.00
N TYR A 52 1.54 17.76 5.69
CA TYR A 52 0.41 17.91 4.79
C TYR A 52 -0.86 17.35 5.43
N PRO A 53 -2.06 17.90 5.11
CA PRO A 53 -3.31 17.40 5.63
C PRO A 53 -3.50 15.91 5.29
N LEU A 54 -3.79 15.08 6.30
CA LEU A 54 -4.05 13.66 6.13
C LEU A 54 -5.45 13.32 6.66
N LYS A 55 -6.45 13.44 5.79
CA LYS A 55 -7.85 13.23 6.11
C LYS A 55 -8.48 12.26 5.13
N LEU A 56 -9.41 11.45 5.62
CA LEU A 56 -10.11 10.44 4.86
C LEU A 56 -11.54 10.90 4.53
N ASN A 57 -11.86 10.94 3.25
CA ASN A 57 -13.20 11.20 2.73
C ASN A 57 -13.91 9.89 2.39
N LEU A 58 -15.20 9.83 2.69
CA LEU A 58 -16.14 8.82 2.20
C LEU A 58 -17.02 9.43 1.10
N CYS A 59 -17.16 8.73 -0.02
CA CYS A 59 -18.17 9.03 -1.03
C CYS A 59 -19.54 8.48 -0.59
N ASN A 60 -20.55 9.35 -0.45
CA ASN A 60 -21.90 8.93 -0.05
C ASN A 60 -22.70 8.23 -1.19
N VAL A 61 -22.11 8.06 -2.37
CA VAL A 61 -22.76 7.41 -3.53
C VAL A 61 -22.23 5.99 -3.73
N CYS A 62 -20.91 5.81 -3.86
CA CYS A 62 -20.31 4.51 -4.13
C CYS A 62 -19.53 3.92 -2.94
N TYR A 63 -19.51 4.61 -1.80
CA TYR A 63 -18.80 4.23 -0.58
C TYR A 63 -17.29 4.04 -0.77
N HIS A 64 -16.72 4.76 -1.75
CA HIS A 64 -15.28 4.84 -1.93
C HIS A 64 -14.65 5.68 -0.83
N LEU A 65 -13.55 5.17 -0.27
CA LEU A 65 -12.71 5.93 0.63
C LEU A 65 -11.50 6.49 -0.13
N GLN A 66 -11.19 7.76 0.13
CA GLN A 66 -10.06 8.44 -0.52
C GLN A 66 -9.50 9.54 0.37
N LEU A 67 -8.25 9.95 0.12
CA LEU A 67 -7.70 11.12 0.80
C LEU A 67 -8.42 12.40 0.36
N SER A 68 -8.61 13.32 1.31
CA SER A 68 -9.18 14.64 1.04
C SER A 68 -8.21 15.57 0.30
N HIS A 69 -6.91 15.31 0.41
CA HIS A 69 -5.84 16.08 -0.25
C HIS A 69 -4.87 15.14 -0.96
N ILE A 70 -4.38 15.58 -2.09
CA ILE A 70 -3.37 14.89 -2.91
C ILE A 70 -2.07 15.67 -2.80
N VAL A 71 -1.01 15.01 -2.39
CA VAL A 71 0.36 15.55 -2.43
C VAL A 71 0.98 15.23 -3.78
N ASN A 72 1.83 16.13 -4.28
CA ASN A 72 2.51 15.93 -5.57
C ASN A 72 3.29 14.60 -5.57
N PRO A 73 2.99 13.66 -6.50
CA PRO A 73 3.63 12.34 -6.55
C PRO A 73 5.16 12.40 -6.69
N ASP A 74 5.71 13.45 -7.29
CA ASP A 74 7.15 13.62 -7.44
C ASP A 74 7.89 13.73 -6.11
N LEU A 75 7.21 14.19 -5.05
CA LEU A 75 7.77 14.25 -3.69
C LEU A 75 7.84 12.87 -3.02
N MET A 76 7.13 11.87 -3.55
CA MET A 76 6.98 10.55 -2.93
C MET A 76 7.67 9.43 -3.72
N PHE A 77 7.65 9.48 -5.07
CA PHE A 77 7.99 8.31 -5.88
C PHE A 77 9.28 8.41 -6.70
N LYS A 78 9.89 9.60 -6.87
CA LYS A 78 11.14 9.75 -7.67
C LYS A 78 12.36 9.03 -7.07
N HIS A 79 12.38 8.86 -5.75
CA HIS A 79 13.40 8.11 -5.02
C HIS A 79 12.71 7.16 -4.03
N TYR A 80 12.39 5.96 -4.49
CA TYR A 80 11.60 5.01 -3.73
C TYR A 80 12.49 4.03 -2.98
N LEU A 81 12.35 3.98 -1.65
CA LEU A 81 13.20 3.15 -0.78
C LEU A 81 12.64 1.73 -0.55
N TYR A 82 11.42 1.47 -0.98
CA TYR A 82 10.83 0.14 -0.87
C TYR A 82 11.30 -0.75 -2.02
N VAL A 83 11.83 -1.93 -1.69
CA VAL A 83 12.33 -2.93 -2.64
C VAL A 83 11.58 -4.23 -2.42
N SER A 84 10.80 -4.67 -3.41
CA SER A 84 9.93 -5.86 -3.32
C SER A 84 10.72 -7.14 -3.11
N GLY A 85 11.87 -7.29 -3.76
CA GLY A 85 12.72 -8.47 -3.71
C GLY A 85 13.42 -8.73 -2.37
N THR A 86 13.27 -7.86 -1.38
CA THR A 86 13.88 -8.06 -0.04
C THR A 86 13.07 -8.99 0.87
N SER A 87 11.80 -9.26 0.55
CA SER A 87 10.89 -10.09 1.36
C SER A 87 10.67 -11.46 0.72
N GLN A 88 10.96 -12.54 1.45
CA GLN A 88 10.66 -13.91 0.99
C GLN A 88 9.16 -14.12 0.86
N THR A 89 8.36 -13.62 1.80
CA THR A 89 6.89 -13.70 1.74
C THR A 89 6.34 -13.09 0.45
N LEU A 90 6.92 -11.96 -0.01
CA LEU A 90 6.51 -11.35 -1.29
C LEU A 90 6.93 -12.19 -2.50
N LYS A 91 8.13 -12.77 -2.49
CA LYS A 91 8.56 -13.68 -3.57
C LYS A 91 7.63 -14.88 -3.70
N ASP A 92 7.30 -15.52 -2.59
CA ASP A 92 6.38 -16.66 -2.55
C ASP A 92 4.99 -16.25 -3.06
N TYR A 93 4.54 -15.05 -2.69
CA TYR A 93 3.29 -14.50 -3.18
C TYR A 93 3.33 -14.22 -4.69
N PHE A 94 4.40 -13.66 -5.23
CA PHE A 94 4.55 -13.39 -6.64
C PHE A 94 4.55 -14.68 -7.49
N ASP A 95 5.15 -15.74 -6.99
CA ASP A 95 5.10 -17.07 -7.62
C ASP A 95 3.66 -17.63 -7.62
N PHE A 96 2.95 -17.50 -6.51
CA PHE A 96 1.52 -17.85 -6.43
C PHE A 96 0.69 -17.01 -7.41
N PHE A 97 0.87 -15.68 -7.38
CA PHE A 97 0.09 -14.74 -8.18
C PHE A 97 0.29 -14.97 -9.68
N SER A 98 1.54 -15.18 -10.13
CA SER A 98 1.84 -15.46 -11.54
C SER A 98 1.15 -16.73 -12.04
N LYS A 99 1.17 -17.80 -11.25
CA LYS A 99 0.46 -19.06 -11.56
C LYS A 99 -1.05 -18.82 -11.59
N LYS A 100 -1.57 -18.07 -10.60
CA LYS A 100 -3.00 -17.77 -10.53
C LYS A 100 -3.50 -16.96 -11.72
N THR A 101 -2.74 -15.99 -12.21
CA THR A 101 -3.11 -15.21 -13.41
C THR A 101 -3.12 -16.06 -14.67
N LEU A 102 -2.24 -17.07 -14.78
CA LEU A 102 -2.22 -18.01 -15.90
C LEU A 102 -3.41 -19.00 -15.89
N GLU A 103 -4.04 -19.26 -14.74
CA GLU A 103 -5.29 -20.03 -14.72
C GLU A 103 -6.41 -19.31 -15.51
N TYR A 104 -6.43 -17.98 -15.48
CA TYR A 104 -7.36 -17.16 -16.27
C TYR A 104 -6.93 -16.99 -17.73
N THR A 105 -5.63 -17.08 -18.00
CA THR A 105 -5.02 -16.79 -19.31
C THR A 105 -4.02 -17.86 -19.72
N PRO A 106 -4.40 -19.14 -19.90
CA PRO A 106 -3.46 -20.26 -20.09
C PRO A 106 -2.61 -20.15 -21.37
N ASN A 107 -3.05 -19.34 -22.34
CA ASN A 107 -2.34 -19.12 -23.60
C ASN A 107 -1.54 -17.83 -23.64
N ALA A 108 -1.39 -17.12 -22.51
CA ALA A 108 -0.65 -15.87 -22.46
C ALA A 108 0.82 -16.04 -22.86
N ARG A 109 1.36 -15.07 -23.58
CA ARG A 109 2.75 -15.01 -24.05
C ARG A 109 3.47 -13.78 -23.52
N THR A 110 2.74 -12.72 -23.20
CA THR A 110 3.29 -11.43 -22.81
C THR A 110 2.61 -10.94 -21.54
N VAL A 111 3.41 -10.38 -20.64
CA VAL A 111 2.93 -9.69 -19.45
C VAL A 111 3.54 -8.30 -19.35
N LEU A 112 2.70 -7.34 -18.93
CA LEU A 112 3.16 -6.02 -18.48
C LEU A 112 2.85 -5.89 -16.99
N ASP A 113 3.86 -5.58 -16.19
CA ASP A 113 3.72 -5.22 -14.78
C ASP A 113 3.87 -3.70 -14.62
N ILE A 114 2.81 -3.04 -14.16
CA ILE A 114 2.77 -1.60 -13.93
C ILE A 114 3.19 -1.32 -12.50
N ALA A 115 4.16 -0.42 -12.30
CA ALA A 115 4.91 -0.20 -11.07
C ALA A 115 5.69 -1.46 -10.66
N CYS A 116 6.49 -1.97 -11.60
CA CYS A 116 7.20 -3.25 -11.50
C CYS A 116 8.34 -3.26 -10.47
N ASN A 117 8.66 -2.13 -9.85
CA ASN A 117 9.69 -1.98 -8.82
C ASN A 117 11.04 -2.54 -9.30
N ASP A 118 11.66 -3.46 -8.56
CA ASP A 118 12.91 -4.14 -8.90
C ASP A 118 12.76 -5.32 -9.87
N GLY A 119 11.56 -5.53 -10.44
CA GLY A 119 11.25 -6.61 -11.39
C GLY A 119 11.05 -7.99 -10.77
N THR A 120 10.96 -8.11 -9.45
CA THR A 120 10.83 -9.43 -8.78
C THR A 120 9.53 -10.16 -9.17
N GLN A 121 8.41 -9.45 -9.39
CA GLN A 121 7.19 -10.08 -9.94
C GLN A 121 7.41 -10.58 -11.38
N LEU A 122 8.14 -9.83 -12.19
CA LEU A 122 8.46 -10.22 -13.57
C LEU A 122 9.36 -11.46 -13.63
N ASP A 123 10.24 -11.67 -12.63
CA ASP A 123 11.04 -12.90 -12.52
C ASP A 123 10.16 -14.16 -12.51
N SER A 124 9.06 -14.12 -11.72
CA SER A 124 8.11 -15.25 -11.63
C SER A 124 7.43 -15.54 -12.97
N TYR A 125 7.02 -14.51 -13.72
CA TYR A 125 6.46 -14.67 -15.07
C TYR A 125 7.49 -15.16 -16.10
N LYS A 126 8.74 -14.70 -16.01
CA LYS A 126 9.83 -15.13 -16.88
C LYS A 126 10.13 -16.62 -16.71
N ILE A 127 10.13 -17.12 -15.47
CA ILE A 127 10.28 -18.56 -15.16
C ILE A 127 9.14 -19.38 -15.80
N LEU A 128 7.95 -18.83 -15.89
CA LEU A 128 6.78 -19.45 -16.55
C LEU A 128 6.79 -19.30 -18.08
N GLY A 129 7.85 -18.72 -18.65
CA GLY A 129 8.06 -18.63 -20.10
C GLY A 129 7.40 -17.45 -20.81
N LEU A 130 6.95 -16.43 -20.08
CA LEU A 130 6.37 -15.23 -20.68
C LEU A 130 7.46 -14.21 -21.05
N GLU A 131 7.20 -13.46 -22.10
CA GLU A 131 7.94 -12.24 -22.41
C GLU A 131 7.49 -11.14 -21.46
N THR A 132 8.44 -10.56 -20.71
CA THR A 132 8.17 -9.69 -19.57
C THR A 132 8.47 -8.23 -19.87
N TYR A 133 7.52 -7.38 -19.55
CA TYR A 133 7.60 -5.91 -19.68
C TYR A 133 7.22 -5.26 -18.35
N GLY A 134 7.87 -4.14 -18.06
CA GLY A 134 7.58 -3.35 -16.86
C GLY A 134 7.66 -1.86 -17.12
N ILE A 135 6.98 -1.10 -16.27
CA ILE A 135 7.10 0.36 -16.21
C ILE A 135 7.09 0.79 -14.75
N ASP A 136 8.09 1.60 -14.35
CA ASP A 136 8.23 2.12 -12.99
C ASP A 136 9.00 3.45 -12.98
N PRO A 137 8.56 4.49 -12.24
CA PRO A 137 9.23 5.78 -12.17
C PRO A 137 10.51 5.78 -11.29
N ALA A 138 10.75 4.75 -10.48
CA ALA A 138 11.84 4.68 -9.51
C ALA A 138 13.20 4.48 -10.22
N LYS A 139 13.91 5.57 -10.48
CA LYS A 139 15.21 5.56 -11.18
C LYS A 139 16.27 4.70 -10.49
N ASN A 140 16.24 4.62 -9.17
CA ASN A 140 17.17 3.83 -8.37
C ASN A 140 16.99 2.31 -8.53
N LEU A 141 15.81 1.83 -8.96
CA LEU A 141 15.50 0.41 -9.15
C LEU A 141 15.56 -0.04 -10.61
N TYR A 142 15.59 0.92 -11.55
CA TYR A 142 15.57 0.64 -12.98
C TYR A 142 16.66 -0.32 -13.45
N LYS A 143 17.91 -0.09 -13.00
CA LYS A 143 19.07 -0.92 -13.40
C LYS A 143 18.92 -2.37 -12.95
N ASP A 144 18.37 -2.60 -11.76
CA ASP A 144 18.20 -3.95 -11.21
C ASP A 144 17.20 -4.75 -12.06
N SER A 145 16.05 -4.15 -12.41
CA SER A 145 15.04 -4.80 -13.24
C SER A 145 15.56 -5.09 -14.66
N VAL A 146 16.30 -4.15 -15.28
CA VAL A 146 16.91 -4.36 -16.61
C VAL A 146 17.96 -5.45 -16.58
N ASN A 147 18.82 -5.49 -15.55
CA ASN A 147 19.85 -6.52 -15.39
C ASN A 147 19.28 -7.94 -15.23
N LYS A 148 18.05 -8.07 -14.73
CA LYS A 148 17.31 -9.34 -14.69
C LYS A 148 16.80 -9.78 -16.09
N GLY A 149 16.94 -8.90 -17.10
CA GLY A 149 16.60 -9.18 -18.51
C GLY A 149 15.13 -8.95 -18.83
N HIS A 150 14.49 -8.00 -18.15
CA HIS A 150 13.14 -7.54 -18.46
C HIS A 150 13.17 -6.30 -19.38
N ASN A 151 12.09 -6.10 -20.13
CA ASN A 151 11.89 -4.91 -20.97
C ASN A 151 11.27 -3.81 -20.13
N ILE A 152 12.07 -2.87 -19.62
CA ILE A 152 11.63 -1.87 -18.65
C ILE A 152 11.61 -0.45 -19.23
N ILE A 153 10.54 0.29 -18.94
CA ILE A 153 10.42 1.73 -19.15
C ILE A 153 10.53 2.42 -17.78
N CYS A 154 11.45 3.40 -17.66
CA CYS A 154 11.61 4.17 -16.44
C CYS A 154 10.77 5.45 -16.50
N ASP A 155 9.47 5.33 -16.24
CA ASP A 155 8.51 6.45 -16.27
C ASP A 155 7.22 6.10 -15.51
N TYR A 156 6.36 7.10 -15.29
CA TYR A 156 5.00 6.89 -14.81
C TYR A 156 4.13 6.26 -15.90
N PHE A 157 3.24 5.35 -15.51
CA PHE A 157 2.26 4.78 -16.42
C PHE A 157 1.10 5.75 -16.67
N ASN A 158 0.94 6.18 -17.91
CA ASN A 158 -0.14 7.06 -18.38
C ASN A 158 -0.32 6.95 -19.89
N GLU A 159 -1.31 7.66 -20.45
CA GLU A 159 -1.63 7.64 -21.88
C GLU A 159 -0.45 8.04 -22.77
N SER A 160 0.42 8.95 -22.33
CA SER A 160 1.58 9.37 -23.16
C SER A 160 2.70 8.33 -23.16
N THR A 161 2.91 7.61 -22.06
CA THR A 161 4.02 6.65 -21.92
C THR A 161 3.72 5.28 -22.50
N ILE A 162 2.44 4.91 -22.71
CA ILE A 162 2.09 3.64 -23.37
C ILE A 162 2.63 3.52 -24.79
N TYR A 163 2.85 4.63 -25.49
CA TYR A 163 3.44 4.62 -26.85
C TYR A 163 4.90 4.16 -26.86
N ASN A 164 5.60 4.23 -25.72
CA ASN A 164 6.97 3.71 -25.58
C ASN A 164 7.03 2.18 -25.70
N PHE A 165 5.89 1.48 -25.62
CA PHE A 165 5.79 0.05 -25.91
C PHE A 165 5.64 -0.26 -27.41
N SER A 166 5.88 0.71 -28.32
CA SER A 166 5.82 0.52 -29.77
C SER A 166 4.49 -0.09 -30.26
N ASN A 167 3.37 0.38 -29.71
CA ASN A 167 2.01 -0.12 -29.96
C ASN A 167 1.79 -1.61 -29.60
N LYS A 168 2.68 -2.21 -28.80
CA LYS A 168 2.51 -3.58 -28.32
C LYS A 168 1.28 -3.67 -27.43
N LYS A 169 0.55 -4.78 -27.55
CA LYS A 169 -0.56 -5.15 -26.67
C LYS A 169 -0.18 -6.41 -25.89
N PHE A 170 -0.64 -6.47 -24.66
CA PHE A 170 -0.26 -7.51 -23.71
C PHE A 170 -1.40 -8.48 -23.45
N ASP A 171 -1.07 -9.75 -23.17
CA ASP A 171 -2.05 -10.77 -22.77
C ASP A 171 -2.49 -10.60 -21.33
N ILE A 172 -1.50 -10.36 -20.45
CA ILE A 172 -1.68 -10.08 -19.03
C ILE A 172 -1.16 -8.69 -18.73
N ILE A 173 -1.92 -7.93 -17.98
CA ILE A 173 -1.46 -6.68 -17.36
C ILE A 173 -1.66 -6.82 -15.86
N THR A 174 -0.63 -6.50 -15.07
CA THR A 174 -0.70 -6.49 -13.61
C THR A 174 -0.46 -5.09 -13.07
N ALA A 175 -1.20 -4.72 -12.04
CA ALA A 175 -1.11 -3.43 -11.35
C ALA A 175 -1.31 -3.68 -9.85
N GLN A 176 -0.22 -4.04 -9.17
CA GLN A 176 -0.27 -4.41 -7.75
C GLN A 176 0.14 -3.22 -6.89
N ASN A 177 -0.76 -2.79 -6.00
CA ASN A 177 -0.57 -1.65 -5.09
C ASN A 177 -0.12 -0.35 -5.80
N VAL A 178 -0.63 -0.08 -7.00
CA VAL A 178 -0.35 1.14 -7.76
C VAL A 178 -1.61 1.96 -8.06
N LEU A 179 -2.75 1.34 -8.42
CA LEU A 179 -3.98 2.07 -8.72
C LEU A 179 -4.46 2.91 -7.51
N ALA A 180 -4.22 2.42 -6.29
CA ALA A 180 -4.54 3.15 -5.07
C ALA A 180 -3.65 4.39 -4.84
N HIS A 181 -2.56 4.53 -5.57
CA HIS A 181 -1.58 5.62 -5.43
C HIS A 181 -1.78 6.78 -6.42
N THR A 182 -2.73 6.67 -7.33
CA THR A 182 -2.98 7.72 -8.33
C THR A 182 -4.32 8.42 -8.15
N GLU A 183 -4.33 9.75 -8.32
CA GLU A 183 -5.55 10.53 -8.43
C GLU A 183 -6.25 10.34 -9.79
N TYR A 184 -5.54 9.87 -10.78
CA TYR A 184 -6.02 9.66 -12.15
C TYR A 184 -6.47 8.22 -12.40
N ALA A 185 -7.13 7.59 -11.41
CA ALA A 185 -7.50 6.17 -11.47
C ALA A 185 -8.31 5.79 -12.73
N LYS A 186 -9.22 6.68 -13.19
CA LYS A 186 -9.98 6.47 -14.42
C LYS A 186 -9.06 6.48 -15.66
N ASN A 187 -8.21 7.49 -15.80
CA ASN A 187 -7.26 7.59 -16.92
C ASN A 187 -6.25 6.42 -16.92
N PHE A 188 -5.86 5.95 -15.73
CA PHE A 188 -5.03 4.76 -15.59
C PHE A 188 -5.69 3.53 -16.21
N LEU A 189 -6.96 3.25 -15.89
CA LEU A 189 -7.70 2.12 -16.47
C LEU A 189 -7.97 2.31 -17.96
N GLU A 190 -8.24 3.54 -18.42
CA GLU A 190 -8.37 3.85 -19.85
C GLU A 190 -7.06 3.61 -20.60
N SER A 191 -5.92 3.96 -20.03
CA SER A 191 -4.60 3.65 -20.59
C SER A 191 -4.32 2.15 -20.64
N CYS A 192 -4.70 1.39 -19.60
CA CYS A 192 -4.64 -0.07 -19.63
C CYS A 192 -5.48 -0.63 -20.79
N LYS A 193 -6.71 -0.12 -20.98
CA LYS A 193 -7.61 -0.55 -22.06
C LYS A 193 -6.99 -0.40 -23.45
N LEU A 194 -6.20 0.66 -23.68
CA LEU A 194 -5.53 0.94 -24.96
C LEU A 194 -4.48 -0.11 -25.30
N ILE A 195 -3.80 -0.69 -24.31
CA ILE A 195 -2.73 -1.68 -24.51
C ILE A 195 -3.17 -3.13 -24.27
N MET A 196 -4.44 -3.36 -23.96
CA MET A 196 -5.05 -4.68 -23.88
C MET A 196 -5.38 -5.23 -25.28
N LYS A 197 -5.17 -6.53 -25.52
CA LYS A 197 -5.82 -7.29 -26.61
C LYS A 197 -7.29 -7.49 -26.26
N GLU A 198 -8.07 -8.10 -27.18
CA GLU A 198 -9.50 -8.33 -26.92
C GLU A 198 -9.76 -9.34 -25.79
N ASP A 199 -8.88 -10.32 -25.64
CA ASP A 199 -9.00 -11.38 -24.63
C ASP A 199 -8.02 -11.20 -23.47
N SER A 200 -7.42 -10.00 -23.35
CA SER A 200 -6.49 -9.68 -22.24
C SER A 200 -7.22 -9.58 -20.93
N ILE A 201 -6.49 -9.87 -19.86
CA ILE A 201 -6.95 -9.63 -18.49
C ILE A 201 -6.00 -8.64 -17.81
N LEU A 202 -6.60 -7.65 -17.17
CA LEU A 202 -5.97 -6.73 -16.24
C LEU A 202 -6.26 -7.20 -14.82
N PHE A 203 -5.22 -7.50 -14.06
CA PHE A 203 -5.30 -7.82 -12.64
C PHE A 203 -4.87 -6.61 -11.81
N VAL A 204 -5.80 -6.06 -11.04
CA VAL A 204 -5.54 -4.93 -10.14
C VAL A 204 -5.59 -5.43 -8.70
N GLN A 205 -4.46 -5.35 -8.00
CA GLN A 205 -4.42 -5.62 -6.57
C GLN A 205 -4.43 -4.31 -5.79
N THR A 206 -5.28 -4.25 -4.77
CA THR A 206 -5.25 -3.17 -3.77
C THR A 206 -5.20 -3.78 -2.38
N SER A 207 -4.30 -3.30 -1.55
CA SER A 207 -4.27 -3.65 -0.13
C SER A 207 -5.47 -3.05 0.61
N GLN A 208 -5.58 -3.29 1.92
CA GLN A 208 -6.59 -2.70 2.83
C GLN A 208 -8.00 -3.31 2.70
N SER A 209 -8.14 -4.54 2.20
CA SER A 209 -9.45 -5.19 2.08
C SER A 209 -10.19 -5.33 3.43
N ASN A 210 -9.45 -5.40 4.53
CA ASN A 210 -9.97 -5.59 5.89
C ASN A 210 -9.79 -4.36 6.78
N MET A 211 -9.41 -3.21 6.21
CA MET A 211 -9.05 -1.99 6.92
C MET A 211 -10.15 -1.53 7.90
N ILE A 212 -11.41 -1.52 7.46
CA ILE A 212 -12.56 -1.07 8.27
C ILE A 212 -12.84 -2.05 9.40
N GLU A 213 -12.80 -3.34 9.10
CA GLU A 213 -13.07 -4.42 10.07
C GLU A 213 -12.00 -4.46 11.17
N ASN A 214 -10.74 -4.31 10.81
CA ASN A 214 -9.60 -4.37 11.73
C ASN A 214 -9.24 -3.02 12.36
N ASN A 215 -9.93 -1.93 12.01
CA ASN A 215 -9.62 -0.56 12.45
C ASN A 215 -8.20 -0.09 12.09
N GLU A 216 -7.69 -0.49 10.91
CA GLU A 216 -6.33 -0.23 10.46
C GLU A 216 -6.19 1.20 9.93
N PHE A 217 -6.03 2.19 10.81
CA PHE A 217 -5.85 3.58 10.40
C PHE A 217 -4.41 3.90 9.96
N ASP A 218 -3.45 3.09 10.33
CA ASP A 218 -2.02 3.26 9.98
C ASP A 218 -1.76 3.09 8.48
N THR A 219 -2.66 2.42 7.78
CA THR A 219 -2.60 2.29 6.31
C THR A 219 -2.96 3.58 5.57
N ILE A 220 -3.48 4.60 6.29
CA ILE A 220 -3.81 5.90 5.74
C ILE A 220 -2.56 6.78 5.78
N TYR A 221 -1.92 6.99 4.64
CA TYR A 221 -0.78 7.89 4.43
C TYR A 221 -0.81 8.44 2.99
N HIS A 222 -0.08 9.50 2.72
CA HIS A 222 -0.24 10.31 1.50
C HIS A 222 -0.04 9.54 0.19
N GLU A 223 0.68 8.42 0.20
CA GLU A 223 0.84 7.57 -0.98
C GLU A 223 -0.43 6.76 -1.30
N HIS A 224 -1.27 6.44 -0.30
CA HIS A 224 -2.52 5.71 -0.46
C HIS A 224 -3.68 6.68 -0.69
N VAL A 225 -3.85 7.13 -1.91
CA VAL A 225 -4.88 8.12 -2.29
C VAL A 225 -6.28 7.54 -2.26
N SER A 226 -6.43 6.25 -2.55
CA SER A 226 -7.70 5.52 -2.69
C SER A 226 -7.71 4.21 -1.90
N PHE A 227 -8.88 3.87 -1.34
CA PHE A 227 -9.14 2.61 -0.64
C PHE A 227 -10.39 1.97 -1.24
N PHE A 228 -10.18 0.99 -2.11
CA PHE A 228 -11.26 0.39 -2.89
C PHE A 228 -11.97 -0.73 -2.14
N ASN A 229 -13.30 -0.69 -2.14
CA ASN A 229 -14.15 -1.86 -1.97
C ASN A 229 -14.65 -2.33 -3.36
N THR A 230 -15.35 -3.47 -3.42
CA THR A 230 -15.81 -4.04 -4.70
C THR A 230 -16.79 -3.12 -5.42
N ASN A 231 -17.68 -2.45 -4.69
CA ASN A 231 -18.65 -1.52 -5.29
C ASN A 231 -17.96 -0.30 -5.92
N SER A 232 -17.00 0.30 -5.22
CA SER A 232 -16.26 1.45 -5.75
C SER A 232 -15.36 1.09 -6.92
N MET A 233 -14.72 -0.09 -6.89
CA MET A 233 -13.94 -0.60 -8.02
C MET A 233 -14.85 -0.87 -9.24
N LYS A 234 -16.01 -1.51 -9.04
CA LYS A 234 -16.98 -1.75 -10.11
C LYS A 234 -17.40 -0.44 -10.79
N ASN A 235 -17.75 0.59 -10.00
CA ASN A 235 -18.09 1.92 -10.53
C ASN A 235 -16.94 2.53 -11.36
N LEU A 236 -15.69 2.45 -10.88
CA LEU A 236 -14.52 2.97 -11.59
C LEU A 236 -14.28 2.23 -12.91
N VAL A 237 -14.34 0.89 -12.89
CA VAL A 237 -14.13 0.01 -14.05
C VAL A 237 -15.17 0.27 -15.14
N GLU A 238 -16.45 0.36 -14.77
CA GLU A 238 -17.56 0.66 -15.69
C GLU A 238 -17.42 2.05 -16.34
N ARG A 239 -17.04 3.07 -15.55
CA ARG A 239 -16.76 4.42 -16.05
C ARG A 239 -15.58 4.48 -17.02
N SER A 240 -14.65 3.54 -16.92
CA SER A 240 -13.50 3.41 -17.84
C SER A 240 -13.84 2.58 -19.08
N GLY A 241 -15.11 2.12 -19.22
CA GLY A 241 -15.57 1.29 -20.31
C GLY A 241 -14.94 -0.10 -20.32
N LEU A 242 -14.68 -0.64 -19.13
CA LEU A 242 -14.20 -1.99 -18.85
C LEU A 242 -15.23 -2.76 -18.04
N VAL A 243 -15.00 -4.05 -17.82
CA VAL A 243 -15.88 -4.96 -17.08
C VAL A 243 -15.11 -5.58 -15.91
N LEU A 244 -15.68 -5.52 -14.71
CA LEU A 244 -15.21 -6.27 -13.55
C LEU A 244 -15.80 -7.68 -13.60
N ASN A 245 -14.99 -8.68 -13.97
CA ASN A 245 -15.45 -10.05 -14.16
C ASN A 245 -15.34 -10.91 -12.90
N ASP A 246 -14.31 -10.68 -12.10
CA ASP A 246 -14.08 -11.48 -10.91
C ASP A 246 -13.36 -10.66 -9.83
N VAL A 247 -13.43 -11.15 -8.59
CA VAL A 247 -12.69 -10.61 -7.45
C VAL A 247 -12.35 -11.74 -6.48
N PHE A 248 -11.13 -11.74 -5.97
CA PHE A 248 -10.73 -12.62 -4.90
C PHE A 248 -9.85 -11.91 -3.87
N LYS A 249 -9.75 -12.47 -2.67
CA LYS A 249 -8.89 -11.94 -1.62
C LYS A 249 -7.62 -12.76 -1.48
N THR A 250 -6.57 -12.09 -1.02
CA THR A 250 -5.29 -12.70 -0.61
C THR A 250 -4.85 -12.10 0.71
N ASP A 251 -4.04 -12.84 1.48
CA ASP A 251 -3.57 -12.41 2.81
C ASP A 251 -2.38 -11.44 2.74
N ILE A 252 -1.86 -11.19 1.54
CA ILE A 252 -0.71 -10.31 1.37
C ILE A 252 -1.02 -8.89 1.87
N HIS A 253 -0.03 -8.23 2.47
CA HIS A 253 -0.14 -6.88 3.05
C HIS A 253 -1.19 -6.72 4.17
N GLY A 254 -1.63 -7.84 4.80
CA GLY A 254 -2.66 -7.83 5.83
C GLY A 254 -4.08 -7.95 5.27
N GLY A 255 -4.21 -8.33 4.01
CA GLY A 255 -5.46 -8.52 3.28
C GLY A 255 -5.55 -7.60 2.06
N SER A 256 -5.67 -8.21 0.88
CA SER A 256 -5.77 -7.49 -0.39
C SER A 256 -6.92 -8.03 -1.23
N TYR A 257 -7.57 -7.14 -1.98
CA TYR A 257 -8.39 -7.51 -3.12
C TYR A 257 -7.54 -7.69 -4.36
N VAL A 258 -7.89 -8.66 -5.20
CA VAL A 258 -7.45 -8.76 -6.59
C VAL A 258 -8.67 -8.71 -7.48
N PHE A 259 -8.77 -7.68 -8.30
CA PHE A 259 -9.84 -7.43 -9.24
C PHE A 259 -9.42 -7.91 -10.63
N VAL A 260 -10.28 -8.73 -11.27
CA VAL A 260 -10.07 -9.29 -12.61
C VAL A 260 -10.89 -8.49 -13.59
N ILE A 261 -10.23 -7.72 -14.45
CA ILE A 261 -10.85 -6.70 -15.31
C ILE A 261 -10.55 -7.01 -16.78
N THR A 262 -11.58 -6.86 -17.64
CA THR A 262 -11.48 -7.13 -19.07
C THR A 262 -12.22 -6.09 -19.91
N LYS A 263 -12.03 -6.12 -21.24
CA LYS A 263 -12.78 -5.28 -22.17
C LYS A 263 -14.24 -5.71 -22.35
N LYS A 264 -14.53 -6.98 -22.21
CA LYS A 264 -15.86 -7.58 -22.43
C LYS A 264 -16.17 -8.58 -21.32
N GLN A 265 -17.44 -8.85 -21.10
CA GLN A 265 -17.86 -9.90 -20.17
C GLN A 265 -17.26 -11.24 -20.59
N LEU A 266 -16.53 -11.88 -19.69
CA LEU A 266 -16.08 -13.25 -19.87
C LEU A 266 -17.24 -14.20 -19.58
N LYS A 267 -17.23 -15.37 -20.23
CA LYS A 267 -18.09 -16.49 -19.85
C LYS A 267 -17.51 -17.21 -18.62
N LEU A 268 -17.20 -16.46 -17.57
CA LEU A 268 -16.83 -17.04 -16.29
C LEU A 268 -18.11 -17.32 -15.52
N GLU A 269 -18.29 -18.53 -15.05
CA GLU A 269 -19.41 -18.91 -14.17
C GLU A 269 -19.20 -18.40 -12.73
N SER A 270 -18.27 -17.47 -12.52
CA SER A 270 -17.95 -16.93 -11.21
C SER A 270 -18.98 -15.89 -10.78
N ASN A 271 -19.63 -16.13 -9.65
CA ASN A 271 -20.49 -15.16 -8.97
C ASN A 271 -19.74 -14.33 -7.94
N ASN A 272 -18.40 -14.43 -7.88
CA ASN A 272 -17.59 -13.86 -6.81
C ASN A 272 -17.79 -12.35 -6.63
N VAL A 273 -18.00 -11.60 -7.73
CA VAL A 273 -18.29 -10.16 -7.66
C VAL A 273 -19.61 -9.91 -6.92
N LEU A 274 -20.67 -10.65 -7.26
CA LEU A 274 -21.98 -10.51 -6.61
C LEU A 274 -21.95 -10.96 -5.15
N GLU A 275 -21.27 -12.05 -4.87
CA GLU A 275 -21.06 -12.57 -3.52
C GLU A 275 -20.26 -11.58 -2.67
N GLN A 276 -19.19 -11.01 -3.21
CA GLN A 276 -18.36 -10.04 -2.47
C GLN A 276 -19.15 -8.75 -2.21
N LEU A 277 -19.94 -8.25 -3.16
CA LEU A 277 -20.84 -7.10 -2.96
C LEU A 277 -21.85 -7.38 -1.83
N GLN A 278 -22.38 -8.61 -1.77
CA GLN A 278 -23.32 -9.00 -0.71
C GLN A 278 -22.62 -9.08 0.66
N ILE A 279 -21.43 -9.66 0.72
CA ILE A 279 -20.60 -9.69 1.95
C ILE A 279 -20.30 -8.27 2.43
N GLU A 280 -19.85 -7.39 1.55
CA GLU A 280 -19.58 -5.99 1.88
C GLU A 280 -20.82 -5.27 2.42
N LYS A 281 -22.00 -5.52 1.82
CA LYS A 281 -23.28 -4.98 2.29
C LYS A 281 -23.65 -5.51 3.68
N GLN A 282 -23.49 -6.81 3.91
CA GLN A 282 -23.78 -7.44 5.22
C GLN A 282 -22.84 -6.92 6.31
N ASN A 283 -21.57 -6.64 5.97
CA ASN A 283 -20.58 -6.05 6.86
C ASN A 283 -20.76 -4.52 7.02
N GLY A 284 -21.79 -3.94 6.44
CA GLY A 284 -22.14 -2.52 6.59
C GLY A 284 -21.27 -1.57 5.78
N LEU A 285 -20.48 -2.04 4.80
CA LEU A 285 -19.60 -1.15 4.01
C LEU A 285 -20.39 -0.20 3.08
N TYR A 286 -21.71 -0.31 3.03
CA TYR A 286 -22.60 0.60 2.30
C TYR A 286 -23.48 1.41 3.28
N ASP A 287 -22.98 1.64 4.51
CA ASP A 287 -23.62 2.47 5.52
C ASP A 287 -22.60 3.45 6.10
N VAL A 288 -22.90 4.73 6.06
CA VAL A 288 -22.07 5.82 6.60
C VAL A 288 -21.77 5.62 8.09
N THR A 289 -22.71 5.03 8.83
CA THR A 289 -22.56 4.79 10.28
C THR A 289 -21.37 3.87 10.56
N THR A 290 -21.12 2.86 9.72
CA THR A 290 -19.95 1.97 9.83
C THR A 290 -18.64 2.76 9.83
N TYR A 291 -18.52 3.73 8.92
CA TYR A 291 -17.31 4.53 8.79
C TYR A 291 -17.14 5.55 9.92
N LEU A 292 -18.23 6.10 10.45
CA LEU A 292 -18.18 6.96 11.63
C LEU A 292 -17.75 6.16 12.88
N ASN A 293 -18.26 4.94 13.04
CA ASN A 293 -17.84 4.04 14.09
C ASN A 293 -16.38 3.60 13.94
N TYR A 294 -15.92 3.35 12.71
CA TYR A 294 -14.52 3.08 12.40
C TYR A 294 -13.63 4.25 12.86
N ALA A 295 -13.98 5.48 12.50
CA ALA A 295 -13.21 6.65 12.91
C ALA A 295 -13.10 6.77 14.45
N LEU A 296 -14.22 6.58 15.16
CA LEU A 296 -14.23 6.59 16.62
C LEU A 296 -13.32 5.50 17.22
N LYS A 297 -13.35 4.29 16.66
CA LYS A 297 -12.48 3.19 17.09
C LYS A 297 -11.00 3.51 16.81
N CYS A 298 -10.66 4.16 15.70
CA CYS A 298 -9.30 4.57 15.39
C CYS A 298 -8.75 5.56 16.43
N TYR A 299 -9.53 6.60 16.79
CA TYR A 299 -9.15 7.54 17.87
C TYR A 299 -8.95 6.82 19.21
N ASN A 300 -9.90 5.95 19.59
CA ASN A 300 -9.82 5.21 20.85
C ASN A 300 -8.61 4.26 20.88
N SER A 301 -8.30 3.59 19.78
CA SER A 301 -7.13 2.71 19.65
C SER A 301 -5.83 3.49 19.80
N ALA A 302 -5.72 4.67 19.16
CA ALA A 302 -4.55 5.53 19.28
C ALA A 302 -4.32 6.00 20.73
N ILE A 303 -5.38 6.44 21.42
CA ILE A 303 -5.33 6.87 22.82
C ILE A 303 -4.94 5.70 23.72
N SER A 304 -5.58 4.55 23.54
CA SER A 304 -5.32 3.35 24.36
C SER A 304 -3.88 2.86 24.19
N LEU A 305 -3.38 2.81 22.96
CA LEU A 305 -1.99 2.42 22.69
C LEU A 305 -1.00 3.37 23.35
N LYS A 306 -1.22 4.68 23.22
CA LYS A 306 -0.39 5.69 23.88
C LYS A 306 -0.34 5.50 25.40
N THR A 307 -1.48 5.27 26.03
CA THR A 307 -1.60 5.03 27.48
C THR A 307 -0.80 3.80 27.89
N GLN A 308 -0.98 2.67 27.19
CA GLN A 308 -0.26 1.42 27.51
C GLN A 308 1.25 1.56 27.33
N ILE A 309 1.71 2.26 26.27
CA ILE A 309 3.14 2.54 26.08
C ILE A 309 3.68 3.41 27.23
N GLN A 310 2.92 4.42 27.66
CA GLN A 310 3.35 5.25 28.81
C GLN A 310 3.43 4.45 30.12
N GLU A 311 2.51 3.52 30.35
CA GLU A 311 2.56 2.62 31.49
C GLU A 311 3.78 1.69 31.47
N LEU A 312 4.18 1.20 30.28
CA LEU A 312 5.40 0.42 30.14
C LEU A 312 6.66 1.26 30.40
N LYS A 313 6.70 2.49 29.91
CA LYS A 313 7.80 3.44 30.22
C LYS A 313 7.92 3.69 31.73
N ASN A 314 6.79 3.87 32.42
CA ASN A 314 6.77 4.07 33.88
C ASN A 314 7.24 2.82 34.66
N LYS A 315 7.30 1.65 34.01
CA LYS A 315 7.83 0.39 34.54
C LYS A 315 9.27 0.11 34.06
N ASP A 316 9.96 1.16 33.55
CA ASP A 316 11.36 1.14 33.07
C ASP A 316 11.60 0.21 31.86
N TYR A 317 10.57 0.03 31.00
CA TYR A 317 10.79 -0.63 29.70
C TYR A 317 11.40 0.35 28.69
N ILE A 318 12.43 -0.10 27.99
CA ILE A 318 12.94 0.56 26.78
C ILE A 318 11.98 0.23 25.62
N MET A 319 11.51 1.24 24.91
CA MET A 319 10.53 1.09 23.84
C MET A 319 11.23 1.00 22.48
N ILE A 320 11.24 -0.16 21.87
CA ILE A 320 11.89 -0.38 20.57
C ILE A 320 10.86 -0.77 19.52
N GLY A 321 10.75 0.05 18.46
CA GLY A 321 10.00 -0.33 17.26
C GLY A 321 10.78 -1.32 16.41
N TYR A 322 10.10 -2.17 15.62
CA TYR A 322 10.74 -3.00 14.61
C TYR A 322 10.01 -2.86 13.26
N GLY A 323 10.77 -2.52 12.23
CA GLY A 323 10.30 -2.15 10.90
C GLY A 323 9.98 -0.65 10.80
N ALA A 324 10.87 0.13 10.22
CA ALA A 324 10.61 1.53 9.87
C ALA A 324 9.71 1.56 8.62
N ALA A 325 8.42 1.26 8.81
CA ALA A 325 7.41 1.16 7.77
C ALA A 325 6.54 2.43 7.73
N ALA A 326 6.00 2.77 6.55
CA ALA A 326 5.07 3.89 6.37
C ALA A 326 3.89 3.81 7.34
N LYS A 327 3.27 2.62 7.48
CA LYS A 327 2.20 2.34 8.45
C LYS A 327 2.62 2.71 9.88
N GLY A 328 3.82 2.28 10.29
CA GLY A 328 4.36 2.60 11.62
C GLY A 328 4.55 4.10 11.83
N ASN A 329 5.00 4.83 10.82
CA ASN A 329 5.16 6.28 10.91
C ASN A 329 3.81 7.00 11.05
N THR A 330 2.78 6.58 10.30
CA THR A 330 1.41 7.09 10.48
C THR A 330 0.89 6.85 11.90
N LEU A 331 1.02 5.61 12.39
CA LEU A 331 0.62 5.24 13.75
C LEU A 331 1.28 6.14 14.80
N LEU A 332 2.61 6.24 14.76
CA LEU A 332 3.39 6.98 15.76
C LEU A 332 3.08 8.48 15.73
N ASN A 333 2.96 9.08 14.54
CA ASN A 333 2.62 10.50 14.40
C ASN A 333 1.19 10.80 14.87
N PHE A 334 0.19 10.01 14.43
CA PHE A 334 -1.21 10.22 14.83
C PHE A 334 -1.42 9.99 16.33
N SER A 335 -0.84 8.92 16.89
CA SER A 335 -0.97 8.61 18.31
C SER A 335 -0.06 9.47 19.19
N ASN A 336 0.83 10.26 18.60
CA ASN A 336 1.87 11.02 19.30
C ASN A 336 2.66 10.13 20.28
N ILE A 337 3.20 9.02 19.75
CA ILE A 337 3.97 8.02 20.49
C ILE A 337 5.44 8.15 20.10
N PHE A 338 6.27 8.40 21.09
CA PHE A 338 7.74 8.43 20.95
C PHE A 338 8.34 7.11 21.42
N LEU A 339 9.21 6.51 20.61
CA LEU A 339 9.99 5.31 20.92
C LEU A 339 11.47 5.69 21.05
N ASP A 340 12.23 4.88 21.78
CA ASP A 340 13.66 5.14 21.96
C ASP A 340 14.45 4.90 20.68
N LYS A 341 14.10 3.86 19.93
CA LYS A 341 14.71 3.49 18.65
C LYS A 341 13.73 2.70 17.78
N ILE A 342 14.01 2.64 16.48
CA ILE A 342 13.36 1.69 15.56
C ILE A 342 14.45 0.85 14.89
N ILE A 343 14.28 -0.46 14.92
CA ILE A 343 15.12 -1.41 14.18
C ILE A 343 14.54 -1.55 12.77
N ASP A 344 15.40 -1.48 11.75
CA ASP A 344 15.04 -1.85 10.37
C ASP A 344 16.18 -2.61 9.70
N ASP A 345 15.84 -3.69 8.99
CA ASP A 345 16.82 -4.53 8.31
C ASP A 345 17.27 -3.93 6.95
N ASN A 346 16.54 -2.93 6.43
CA ASN A 346 16.92 -2.22 5.21
C ASN A 346 18.08 -1.25 5.46
N PRO A 347 19.28 -1.50 4.91
CA PRO A 347 20.45 -0.64 5.14
C PRO A 347 20.27 0.80 4.65
N LEU A 348 19.37 1.03 3.68
CA LEU A 348 19.07 2.37 3.15
C LEU A 348 18.32 3.27 4.16
N LYS A 349 17.70 2.68 5.19
CA LYS A 349 17.01 3.42 6.25
C LYS A 349 17.82 3.56 7.53
N GLN A 350 18.84 2.71 7.70
CA GLN A 350 19.69 2.74 8.90
C GLN A 350 20.47 4.04 8.98
N ASN A 351 20.64 4.55 10.20
CA ASN A 351 21.25 5.85 10.53
C ASN A 351 20.44 7.07 10.10
N LEU A 352 19.22 6.89 9.57
CA LEU A 352 18.25 7.95 9.34
C LEU A 352 17.30 8.08 10.53
N PHE A 353 16.45 9.10 10.48
CA PHE A 353 15.37 9.35 11.43
C PHE A 353 14.01 9.16 10.76
N THR A 354 13.02 8.75 11.56
CA THR A 354 11.64 8.63 11.11
C THR A 354 11.01 10.01 10.87
N PRO A 355 10.18 10.16 9.83
CA PRO A 355 9.49 11.42 9.58
C PRO A 355 8.58 11.81 10.75
N GLY A 356 8.62 13.06 11.14
CA GLY A 356 7.80 13.68 12.17
C GLY A 356 8.23 13.39 13.60
N MET A 357 8.32 12.14 13.99
CA MET A 357 8.68 11.76 15.37
C MET A 357 10.19 11.76 15.64
N ASN A 358 11.03 11.89 14.62
CA ASN A 358 12.50 11.95 14.73
C ASN A 358 13.11 10.80 15.56
N ILE A 359 12.58 9.58 15.39
CA ILE A 359 13.09 8.40 16.09
C ILE A 359 14.26 7.83 15.29
N PRO A 360 15.43 7.57 15.91
CA PRO A 360 16.59 7.03 15.18
C PRO A 360 16.36 5.61 14.74
N ILE A 361 16.73 5.31 13.48
CA ILE A 361 16.62 3.98 12.88
C ILE A 361 18.00 3.30 12.97
N VAL A 362 18.01 2.09 13.51
CA VAL A 362 19.23 1.35 13.80
C VAL A 362 19.20 -0.06 13.20
N ASN A 363 20.39 -0.65 13.06
CA ASN A 363 20.53 -2.06 12.68
C ASN A 363 20.10 -2.99 13.81
N SER A 364 19.63 -4.18 13.48
CA SER A 364 19.18 -5.20 14.44
C SER A 364 20.31 -5.74 15.36
N ASP A 365 21.58 -5.49 15.04
CA ASP A 365 22.72 -5.88 15.90
C ASP A 365 22.75 -5.10 17.23
N ILE A 366 22.03 -3.97 17.33
CA ILE A 366 21.80 -3.28 18.59
C ILE A 366 21.29 -4.22 19.69
N LEU A 367 20.50 -5.24 19.34
CA LEU A 367 19.96 -6.24 20.26
C LEU A 367 21.02 -7.04 20.98
N LEU A 368 22.20 -7.20 20.38
CA LEU A 368 23.35 -7.91 20.95
C LEU A 368 24.10 -7.04 21.97
N THR A 369 23.94 -5.71 21.90
CA THR A 369 24.66 -4.74 22.73
C THR A 369 23.87 -4.29 23.94
N ILE A 370 22.52 -4.41 23.92
CA ILE A 370 21.68 -4.01 25.04
C ILE A 370 21.82 -5.01 26.17
N ASN A 371 22.15 -4.52 27.36
CA ASN A 371 22.32 -5.35 28.55
C ASN A 371 21.06 -6.23 28.80
N VAL A 372 21.29 -7.51 29.10
CA VAL A 372 20.22 -8.49 29.34
C VAL A 372 19.33 -8.13 30.55
N ASN A 373 19.81 -7.32 31.47
CA ASN A 373 19.03 -6.86 32.62
C ASN A 373 18.00 -5.77 32.26
N HIS A 374 18.14 -5.12 31.11
CA HIS A 374 17.14 -4.15 30.64
C HIS A 374 15.91 -4.89 30.13
N LYS A 375 14.75 -4.37 30.47
CA LYS A 375 13.44 -4.81 29.97
C LYS A 375 13.14 -4.04 28.69
N ILE A 376 12.79 -4.75 27.63
CA ILE A 376 12.42 -4.12 26.35
C ILE A 376 10.98 -4.44 26.03
N ALA A 377 10.22 -3.42 25.59
CA ALA A 377 8.94 -3.63 24.94
C ALA A 377 9.10 -3.36 23.45
N PHE A 378 9.00 -4.43 22.66
CA PHE A 378 9.06 -4.38 21.23
C PHE A 378 7.70 -4.05 20.61
N ILE A 379 7.68 -3.11 19.69
CA ILE A 379 6.50 -2.74 18.91
C ILE A 379 6.77 -3.06 17.43
N PRO A 380 6.34 -4.22 16.91
CA PRO A 380 6.44 -4.54 15.50
C PRO A 380 5.57 -3.58 14.66
N LEU A 381 6.20 -2.55 14.07
CA LEU A 381 5.51 -1.52 13.30
C LEU A 381 5.09 -2.03 11.90
N ALA A 382 5.79 -3.03 11.37
CA ALA A 382 5.35 -3.82 10.24
C ALA A 382 4.51 -5.03 10.72
N TRP A 383 3.39 -4.77 11.38
CA TRP A 383 2.58 -5.72 12.15
C TRP A 383 2.09 -6.94 11.33
N ASN A 384 1.94 -6.80 10.03
CA ASN A 384 1.62 -7.90 9.12
C ASN A 384 2.72 -8.99 9.07
N PHE A 385 3.94 -8.67 9.51
CA PHE A 385 5.06 -9.59 9.69
C PHE A 385 5.34 -9.90 11.18
N TYR A 386 4.36 -9.71 12.06
CA TYR A 386 4.51 -9.81 13.51
C TYR A 386 5.23 -11.08 13.96
N LYS A 387 4.80 -12.25 13.47
CA LYS A 387 5.39 -13.56 13.85
C LYS A 387 6.86 -13.64 13.44
N GLU A 388 7.17 -13.27 12.21
CA GLU A 388 8.54 -13.29 11.67
C GLU A 388 9.45 -12.33 12.45
N ILE A 389 8.98 -11.13 12.74
CA ILE A 389 9.71 -10.13 13.53
C ILE A 389 9.97 -10.67 14.95
N LYS A 390 8.98 -11.22 15.60
CA LYS A 390 9.12 -11.81 16.95
C LYS A 390 10.16 -12.94 16.98
N GLU A 391 10.14 -13.82 16.01
CA GLU A 391 11.14 -14.91 15.89
C GLU A 391 12.55 -14.35 15.63
N ARG A 392 12.71 -13.35 14.77
CA ARG A 392 14.01 -12.72 14.51
C ARG A 392 14.57 -12.05 15.77
N ILE A 393 13.75 -11.35 16.54
CA ILE A 393 14.15 -10.74 17.80
C ILE A 393 14.59 -11.82 18.77
N LYS A 394 13.80 -12.88 18.98
CA LYS A 394 14.10 -13.96 19.91
C LYS A 394 15.38 -14.74 19.55
N LYS A 395 15.72 -14.85 18.28
CA LYS A 395 16.99 -15.45 17.83
C LYS A 395 18.21 -14.61 18.24
N LYS A 396 18.11 -13.28 18.22
CA LYS A 396 19.21 -12.36 18.60
C LYS A 396 19.24 -12.04 20.09
N ARG A 397 18.05 -11.98 20.72
CA ARG A 397 17.89 -11.63 22.12
C ARG A 397 16.77 -12.49 22.72
N ASN A 398 17.15 -13.50 23.48
CA ASN A 398 16.21 -14.37 24.19
C ASN A 398 16.14 -13.96 25.67
N ASN A 399 15.27 -13.01 25.99
CA ASN A 399 15.09 -12.50 27.34
C ASN A 399 13.61 -12.61 27.74
N ASN A 400 13.32 -13.38 28.81
CA ASN A 400 11.98 -13.63 29.30
C ASN A 400 11.29 -12.37 29.89
N ASN A 401 12.03 -11.29 30.12
CA ASN A 401 11.49 -10.03 30.61
C ASN A 401 11.05 -9.10 29.46
N ASP A 402 11.37 -9.42 28.21
CA ASP A 402 10.95 -8.64 27.07
C ASP A 402 9.48 -8.88 26.73
N LEU A 403 8.81 -7.82 26.27
CA LEU A 403 7.41 -7.81 25.87
C LEU A 403 7.26 -7.50 24.40
N PHE A 404 6.18 -7.97 23.81
CA PHE A 404 5.78 -7.69 22.44
C PHE A 404 4.41 -7.04 22.43
N VAL A 405 4.31 -5.84 21.89
CA VAL A 405 3.07 -5.07 21.78
C VAL A 405 2.52 -5.23 20.37
N LYS A 406 1.42 -5.96 20.24
CA LYS A 406 0.61 -6.03 19.03
C LYS A 406 -0.53 -5.02 19.17
N TYR A 407 -0.82 -4.22 18.14
CA TYR A 407 -1.82 -3.14 18.23
C TYR A 407 -3.01 -3.30 17.28
N PHE A 408 -2.97 -4.16 16.29
CA PHE A 408 -4.10 -4.52 15.43
C PHE A 408 -4.38 -6.03 15.44
N PRO A 409 -5.67 -6.43 15.29
CA PRO A 409 -6.90 -5.60 15.33
C PRO A 409 -7.23 -5.05 16.72
N THR A 410 -6.62 -5.61 17.76
CA THR A 410 -6.76 -5.21 19.17
C THR A 410 -5.39 -5.16 19.82
N ILE A 411 -5.24 -4.27 20.82
CA ILE A 411 -3.99 -4.16 21.56
C ILE A 411 -3.82 -5.39 22.44
N ASN A 412 -2.69 -6.06 22.29
CA ASN A 412 -2.29 -7.21 23.10
C ASN A 412 -0.81 -7.10 23.45
N ILE A 413 -0.47 -7.36 24.72
CA ILE A 413 0.91 -7.35 25.22
C ILE A 413 1.25 -8.77 25.67
N GLU A 414 2.24 -9.38 25.06
CA GLU A 414 2.65 -10.75 25.33
C GLU A 414 4.17 -10.89 25.51
N ARG A 415 4.64 -12.01 26.02
CA ARG A 415 6.06 -12.38 26.14
C ARG A 415 6.55 -13.20 24.97
#